data_c842be629503af643eab320570a32922
#
_entry.id   c842be629503af643eab320570a32922
#
_cell.length_a   1.000
_cell.length_b   1.000
_cell.length_c   1.000
_cell.angle_alpha   90.00
_cell.angle_beta   90.00
_cell.angle_gamma   90.00
#
_symmetry.space_group_name_H-M   'P 1'
#
loop_
_entity.id
_entity.type
_entity.pdbx_description
1 polymer ?
#
loop_
_entity_poly.entity_id
_entity_poly.type
_entity_poly.pdbx_seq_one_letter_code
_entity_poly.pdbx_strand_id
1 'polypeptide(L)'
;MPAHPDPLARLEELAQKKAQLDARMEAIDARQREIDRKNDNRITWLLGSLVYERLRDDPALRDFVRRELPRRLTKRDGKRGLWQRLFPEDTGGPS
;
A
#
# COMPACT_ATOMS: atom_id res chain seq x y z
N MET A 1 24.89 9.77 -53.94
CA MET A 1 24.67 9.02 -52.78
C MET A 1 24.27 9.89 -51.59
N PRO A 2 23.11 9.80 -51.20
CA PRO A 2 22.67 10.63 -50.08
C PRO A 2 23.20 10.10 -48.78
N ALA A 3 23.98 10.87 -48.14
CA ALA A 3 24.43 10.55 -46.83
C ALA A 3 23.54 11.05 -45.74
N HIS A 4 22.52 11.82 -46.10
CA HIS A 4 21.64 12.46 -45.12
C HIS A 4 20.28 11.76 -45.06
N PRO A 5 19.92 11.24 -43.88
CA PRO A 5 18.57 10.73 -43.71
C PRO A 5 17.56 11.86 -43.84
N ASP A 6 16.38 11.53 -44.31
CA ASP A 6 15.26 12.45 -44.34
C ASP A 6 15.04 13.02 -42.93
N PRO A 7 14.98 14.35 -42.76
CA PRO A 7 14.73 14.94 -41.46
C PRO A 7 13.49 14.44 -40.75
N LEU A 8 12.42 14.18 -41.51
CA LEU A 8 11.18 13.61 -40.94
C LEU A 8 11.38 12.19 -40.43
N ALA A 9 12.10 11.37 -41.20
CA ALA A 9 12.40 10.00 -40.78
C ALA A 9 13.25 9.98 -39.51
N ARG A 10 14.20 10.91 -39.39
CA ARG A 10 15.03 11.04 -38.21
C ARG A 10 14.23 11.48 -36.99
N LEU A 11 13.30 12.42 -37.16
CA LEU A 11 12.41 12.86 -36.09
C LEU A 11 11.52 11.73 -35.59
N GLU A 12 10.97 10.95 -36.53
CA GLU A 12 10.16 9.77 -36.18
C GLU A 12 10.99 8.75 -35.39
N GLU A 13 12.21 8.51 -35.82
CA GLU A 13 13.09 7.56 -35.15
C GLU A 13 13.40 8.04 -33.72
N LEU A 14 13.69 9.33 -33.53
CA LEU A 14 13.92 9.90 -32.22
C LEU A 14 12.69 9.84 -31.34
N ALA A 15 11.51 10.09 -31.91
CA ALA A 15 10.25 10.00 -31.19
C ALA A 15 9.99 8.56 -30.71
N GLN A 16 10.29 7.57 -31.56
CA GLN A 16 10.16 6.17 -31.18
C GLN A 16 11.11 5.79 -30.05
N LYS A 17 12.37 6.25 -30.13
CA LYS A 17 13.34 6.00 -29.08
C LYS A 17 12.91 6.63 -27.76
N LYS A 18 12.39 7.85 -27.81
CA LYS A 18 11.89 8.53 -26.63
C LYS A 18 10.70 7.76 -26.02
N ALA A 19 9.76 7.32 -26.86
CA ALA A 19 8.62 6.55 -26.38
C ALA A 19 9.05 5.25 -25.72
N GLN A 20 10.05 4.56 -26.27
CA GLN A 20 10.59 3.34 -25.70
C GLN A 20 11.27 3.59 -24.36
N LEU A 21 12.04 4.69 -24.23
CA LEU A 21 12.68 5.05 -22.97
C LEU A 21 11.64 5.42 -21.92
N ASP A 22 10.63 6.19 -22.28
CA ASP A 22 9.55 6.57 -21.38
C ASP A 22 8.80 5.32 -20.87
N ALA A 23 8.54 4.37 -21.76
CA ALA A 23 7.88 3.12 -21.39
C ALA A 23 8.75 2.30 -20.42
N ARG A 24 10.07 2.27 -20.63
CA ARG A 24 10.98 1.58 -19.71
C ARG A 24 11.01 2.25 -18.35
N MET A 25 11.04 3.58 -18.32
CA MET A 25 11.02 4.33 -17.07
C MET A 25 9.74 4.06 -16.30
N GLU A 26 8.58 4.07 -16.98
CA GLU A 26 7.31 3.74 -16.35
C GLU A 26 7.30 2.33 -15.80
N ALA A 27 7.86 1.37 -16.52
CA ALA A 27 7.93 -0.02 -16.08
C ALA A 27 8.80 -0.15 -14.83
N ILE A 28 9.94 0.57 -14.79
CA ILE A 28 10.84 0.58 -13.63
C ILE A 28 10.13 1.20 -12.43
N ASP A 29 9.45 2.34 -12.63
CA ASP A 29 8.72 3.03 -11.57
C ASP A 29 7.57 2.17 -11.04
N ALA A 30 6.83 1.51 -11.92
CA ALA A 30 5.75 0.62 -11.53
C ALA A 30 6.28 -0.56 -10.72
N ARG A 31 7.41 -1.13 -11.12
CA ARG A 31 8.04 -2.22 -10.39
C ARG A 31 8.53 -1.78 -9.02
N GLN A 32 9.12 -0.57 -8.93
CA GLN A 32 9.56 -0.03 -7.65
C GLN A 32 8.40 0.23 -6.71
N ARG A 33 7.29 0.80 -7.22
CA ARG A 33 6.07 1.00 -6.42
C ARG A 33 5.51 -0.32 -5.92
N GLU A 34 5.57 -1.37 -6.72
CA GLU A 34 5.09 -2.70 -6.32
C GLU A 34 5.97 -3.28 -5.21
N ILE A 35 7.29 -3.13 -5.31
CA ILE A 35 8.22 -3.55 -4.27
C ILE A 35 7.96 -2.77 -2.98
N ASP A 36 7.81 -1.46 -3.07
CA ASP A 36 7.53 -0.60 -1.93
C ASP A 36 6.20 -0.99 -1.26
N ARG A 37 5.18 -1.26 -2.05
CA ARG A 37 3.87 -1.70 -1.55
C ARG A 37 3.98 -3.02 -0.79
N LYS A 38 4.73 -3.98 -1.33
CA LYS A 38 4.95 -5.27 -0.67
C LYS A 38 5.72 -5.10 0.63
N ASN A 39 6.74 -4.24 0.63
CA ASN A 39 7.51 -3.97 1.82
C ASN A 39 6.66 -3.29 2.89
N ASP A 40 5.87 -2.30 2.51
CA ASP A 40 4.98 -1.60 3.44
C ASP A 40 3.93 -2.56 4.01
N ASN A 41 3.37 -3.42 3.18
CA ASN A 41 2.41 -4.43 3.64
C ASN A 41 3.07 -5.40 4.63
N ARG A 42 4.30 -5.81 4.36
CA ARG A 42 5.04 -6.69 5.26
C ARG A 42 5.33 -6.03 6.59
N ILE A 43 5.78 -4.77 6.55
CA ILE A 43 6.04 -3.98 7.77
C ILE A 43 4.75 -3.84 8.59
N THR A 44 3.66 -3.48 7.92
CA THR A 44 2.34 -3.35 8.57
C THR A 44 1.92 -4.66 9.23
N TRP A 45 2.12 -5.77 8.54
CA TRP A 45 1.79 -7.09 9.08
C TRP A 45 2.64 -7.43 10.31
N LEU A 46 3.95 -7.15 10.24
CA LEU A 46 4.86 -7.42 11.35
C LEU A 46 4.50 -6.57 12.57
N LEU A 47 4.26 -5.27 12.36
CA LEU A 47 3.87 -4.37 13.43
C LEU A 47 2.50 -4.75 14.00
N GLY A 48 1.56 -5.10 13.14
CA GLY A 48 0.24 -5.54 13.57
C GLY A 48 0.29 -6.81 14.39
N SER A 49 1.11 -7.77 13.98
CA SER A 49 1.31 -9.02 14.73
C SER A 49 1.91 -8.75 16.11
N LEU A 50 2.90 -7.86 16.18
CA LEU A 50 3.54 -7.49 17.44
C LEU A 50 2.54 -6.85 18.40
N VAL A 51 1.74 -5.91 17.91
CA VAL A 51 0.70 -5.23 18.69
C VAL A 51 -0.36 -6.25 19.13
N TYR A 52 -0.79 -7.09 18.21
CA TYR A 52 -1.81 -8.11 18.48
C TYR A 52 -1.39 -9.05 19.61
N GLU A 53 -0.13 -9.49 19.60
CA GLU A 53 0.38 -10.38 20.63
C GLU A 53 0.42 -9.73 22.01
N ARG A 54 0.72 -8.42 22.07
CA ARG A 54 0.84 -7.71 23.34
C ARG A 54 -0.47 -7.09 23.83
N LEU A 55 -1.48 -7.08 23.00
CA LEU A 55 -2.71 -6.35 23.27
C LEU A 55 -3.38 -6.77 24.60
N ARG A 56 -3.32 -8.05 24.94
CA ARG A 56 -3.96 -8.57 26.15
C ARG A 56 -3.25 -8.17 27.43
N ASP A 57 -1.93 -8.03 27.36
CA ASP A 57 -1.09 -7.88 28.54
C ASP A 57 -0.64 -6.43 28.76
N ASP A 58 -0.99 -5.51 27.87
CA ASP A 58 -0.56 -4.13 27.92
C ASP A 58 -1.79 -3.20 27.96
N PRO A 59 -2.20 -2.74 29.16
CA PRO A 59 -3.37 -1.88 29.29
C PRO A 59 -3.25 -0.56 28.54
N ALA A 60 -2.08 0.04 28.51
CA ALA A 60 -1.85 1.29 27.78
C ALA A 60 -2.04 1.09 26.28
N LEU A 61 -1.55 -0.02 25.77
CA LEU A 61 -1.72 -0.37 24.37
C LEU A 61 -3.18 -0.64 24.03
N ARG A 62 -3.91 -1.34 24.91
CA ARG A 62 -5.35 -1.58 24.74
C ARG A 62 -6.12 -0.26 24.68
N ASP A 63 -5.82 0.66 25.56
CA ASP A 63 -6.46 1.97 25.59
C ASP A 63 -6.19 2.76 24.30
N PHE A 64 -4.95 2.71 23.84
CA PHE A 64 -4.57 3.33 22.56
C PHE A 64 -5.37 2.75 21.40
N VAL A 65 -5.44 1.43 21.31
CA VAL A 65 -6.17 0.74 20.22
C VAL A 65 -7.67 1.05 20.32
N ARG A 66 -8.27 1.02 21.51
CA ARG A 66 -9.67 1.35 21.69
C ARG A 66 -10.00 2.78 21.24
N ARG A 67 -9.09 3.70 21.45
CA ARG A 67 -9.28 5.09 21.08
C ARG A 67 -9.11 5.33 19.59
N GLU A 68 -8.11 4.69 18.96
CA GLU A 68 -7.73 4.99 17.59
C GLU A 68 -8.35 4.05 16.54
N LEU A 69 -8.61 2.81 16.90
CA LEU A 69 -9.09 1.81 15.95
C LEU A 69 -10.47 2.14 15.34
N PRO A 70 -11.45 2.66 16.10
CA PRO A 70 -12.77 2.95 15.52
C PRO A 70 -12.73 3.87 14.31
N ARG A 71 -11.75 4.76 14.24
CA ARG A 71 -11.59 5.69 13.12
C ARG A 71 -11.18 4.97 11.82
N ARG A 72 -10.64 3.78 11.94
CA ARG A 72 -10.11 3.01 10.80
C ARG A 72 -11.03 1.89 10.36
N LEU A 73 -12.01 1.54 11.19
CA LEU A 73 -12.93 0.45 10.88
C LEU A 73 -13.93 0.90 9.82
N THR A 74 -14.17 0.03 8.85
CA THR A 74 -15.20 0.22 7.84
C THR A 74 -16.48 -0.54 8.23
N LYS A 75 -17.57 -0.31 7.49
CA LYS A 75 -18.79 -1.07 7.67
C LYS A 75 -18.57 -2.57 7.47
N ARG A 76 -17.71 -2.92 6.52
CA ARG A 76 -17.36 -4.32 6.24
C ARG A 76 -16.66 -4.95 7.43
N ASP A 77 -15.76 -4.22 8.07
CA ASP A 77 -15.07 -4.68 9.27
C ASP A 77 -16.06 -4.89 10.42
N GLY A 78 -17.03 -4.00 10.57
CA GLY A 78 -18.08 -4.17 11.55
C GLY A 78 -18.92 -5.42 11.33
N LYS A 79 -19.25 -5.72 10.07
CA LYS A 79 -20.00 -6.94 9.72
C LYS A 79 -19.21 -8.21 10.02
N ARG A 80 -17.88 -8.15 9.93
CA ARG A 80 -17.02 -9.28 10.26
C ARG A 80 -16.83 -9.48 11.75
N GLY A 81 -17.31 -8.55 12.56
CA GLY A 81 -17.20 -8.63 14.01
C GLY A 81 -15.76 -8.50 14.52
N LEU A 82 -14.94 -7.73 13.83
CA LEU A 82 -13.52 -7.62 14.19
C LEU A 82 -13.31 -6.97 15.55
N TRP A 83 -14.14 -5.97 15.89
CA TRP A 83 -14.05 -5.32 17.19
C TRP A 83 -14.33 -6.29 18.32
N GLN A 84 -15.39 -7.07 18.20
CA GLN A 84 -15.80 -8.06 19.21
C GLN A 84 -14.75 -9.16 19.37
N ARG A 85 -14.01 -9.45 18.29
CA ARG A 85 -12.93 -10.42 18.36
C ARG A 85 -11.73 -9.89 19.15
N LEU A 86 -11.43 -8.59 19.01
CA LEU A 86 -10.34 -7.94 19.75
C LEU A 86 -10.74 -7.64 21.20
N PHE A 87 -11.97 -7.21 21.41
CA PHE A 87 -12.48 -6.81 22.71
C PHE A 87 -13.76 -7.58 23.01
N PRO A 88 -13.66 -8.87 23.37
CA PRO A 88 -14.86 -9.70 23.63
C PRO A 88 -15.72 -9.18 24.78
N GLU A 89 -15.12 -8.42 25.67
CA GLU A 89 -15.84 -7.80 26.80
C GLU A 89 -16.79 -6.69 26.38
N ASP A 90 -16.65 -6.15 25.17
CA ASP A 90 -17.52 -5.10 24.64
C ASP A 90 -18.67 -5.73 23.87
N THR A 91 -19.91 -5.49 24.30
CA THR A 91 -21.07 -6.12 23.68
C THR A 91 -21.70 -5.30 22.56
N GLY A 92 -21.37 -4.02 22.44
CA GLY A 92 -21.99 -3.13 21.49
C GLY A 92 -21.11 -2.63 20.36
N GLY A 93 -19.88 -3.15 20.23
CA GLY A 93 -18.93 -2.66 19.25
C GLY A 93 -18.37 -1.29 19.64
N PRO A 94 -17.59 -0.65 18.75
CA PRO A 94 -17.03 0.65 19.03
C PRO A 94 -18.10 1.72 19.02
N SER A 95 -18.09 2.55 20.02
CA SER A 95 -19.03 3.67 20.14
C SER A 95 -18.31 5.00 19.98
#